data_b3afece30804c8a098107b4f78a0612e
#
_entry.id   b3afece30804c8a098107b4f78a0612e
#
_cell.length_a   1.000
_cell.length_b   1.000
_cell.length_c   1.000
_cell.angle_alpha   90.00
_cell.angle_beta   90.00
_cell.angle_gamma   90.00
#
_symmetry.space_group_name_H-M   'P 1'
#
loop_
_entity.id
_entity.type
_entity.pdbx_description
1 polymer ?
#
loop_
_entity_poly.entity_id
_entity_poly.type
_entity_poly.pdbx_seq_one_letter_code
_entity_poly.pdbx_strand_id
1 'polypeptide(L)'
;MPKTKIAVACQGGGSQTAFTAGALKALCQAQGQGRLKDEFEFVSISGTSGGAVCATLLWYSFMKGERPVWQRMMNFWEENTAQGPVEHAINRFIVESVRMVNSGMMPTLQLSPSSPVMQSMMEFMTAGQRMGFSDFRGLLEKHIDFAEIASWGPQPKPPVLMLGAANVTSGALAKFVSTQEAIRVEHVLASCAVPNIFPAVQIGADAYWDGLFSDNPPVEELIRPRSVGEAHIPDEIWLIKINPTASRRVPVKPGEIVDRRNQLEGNISLFQQLGHLEFMNDLILADAFRPEFLSRFDIKAPVRIPKSFHSDADKPYHIPCIEMPVEFQDLLDYEGKIDRGSENISKLTAEGEKAAAVFLRERAAAVAASSLNEDQTAGQAKSRGEVPDGLPLARWKDPS
;
A
#
# COMPACT_ATOMS: atom_id res chain seq x y z
N MET A 1 11.69 11.16 -23.77
CA MET A 1 10.64 10.13 -23.75
C MET A 1 9.59 10.56 -22.72
N PRO A 2 8.31 10.23 -22.87
CA PRO A 2 7.34 10.47 -21.82
C PRO A 2 7.75 9.67 -20.57
N LYS A 3 7.47 10.22 -19.37
CA LYS A 3 7.74 9.52 -18.11
C LYS A 3 6.79 8.34 -17.94
N THR A 4 7.28 7.24 -17.39
CA THR A 4 6.43 6.11 -17.01
C THR A 4 5.54 6.51 -15.84
N LYS A 5 4.24 6.33 -15.99
CA LYS A 5 3.25 6.62 -14.93
C LYS A 5 3.18 5.48 -13.94
N ILE A 6 3.47 5.77 -12.68
CA ILE A 6 3.53 4.77 -11.62
C ILE A 6 2.38 5.00 -10.63
N ALA A 7 1.66 3.94 -10.32
CA ALA A 7 0.81 3.87 -9.14
C ALA A 7 1.54 3.10 -8.03
N VAL A 8 1.45 3.58 -6.78
CA VAL A 8 2.01 2.87 -5.63
C VAL A 8 0.88 2.42 -4.71
N ALA A 9 0.88 1.14 -4.36
CA ALA A 9 -0.09 0.54 -3.46
C ALA A 9 0.59 0.14 -2.14
N CYS A 10 0.12 0.69 -1.01
CA CYS A 10 0.76 0.56 0.29
C CYS A 10 -0.07 -0.33 1.22
N GLN A 11 0.38 -1.57 1.46
CA GLN A 11 -0.30 -2.50 2.35
C GLN A 11 -0.26 -2.02 3.81
N GLY A 12 -1.34 -2.27 4.54
CA GLY A 12 -1.45 -2.02 5.97
C GLY A 12 -0.70 -3.07 6.81
N GLY A 13 -0.29 -2.66 8.01
CA GLY A 13 0.45 -3.53 8.93
C GLY A 13 0.87 -2.83 10.23
N GLY A 14 0.13 -1.84 10.70
CA GLY A 14 0.44 -1.10 11.92
C GLY A 14 1.83 -0.46 11.88
N SER A 15 2.60 -0.60 12.95
CA SER A 15 3.97 -0.07 13.06
C SER A 15 4.94 -0.66 12.03
N GLN A 16 4.67 -1.88 11.52
CA GLN A 16 5.49 -2.47 10.47
C GLN A 16 5.45 -1.67 9.16
N THR A 17 4.49 -0.77 8.98
CA THR A 17 4.45 0.16 7.84
C THR A 17 5.49 1.28 7.90
N ALA A 18 6.33 1.37 8.93
CA ALA A 18 7.57 2.13 8.88
C ALA A 18 8.50 1.63 7.75
N PHE A 19 8.42 0.33 7.39
CA PHE A 19 9.03 -0.21 6.17
C PHE A 19 8.50 0.49 4.91
N THR A 20 7.19 0.69 4.81
CA THR A 20 6.57 1.43 3.70
C THR A 20 7.10 2.87 3.63
N ALA A 21 7.26 3.53 4.78
CA ALA A 21 7.83 4.88 4.81
C ALA A 21 9.27 4.91 4.28
N GLY A 22 10.10 3.95 4.66
CA GLY A 22 11.46 3.79 4.13
C GLY A 22 11.47 3.53 2.62
N ALA A 23 10.62 2.62 2.15
CA ALA A 23 10.50 2.31 0.72
C ALA A 23 10.06 3.54 -0.09
N LEU A 24 9.00 4.23 0.32
CA LEU A 24 8.52 5.45 -0.32
C LEU A 24 9.58 6.55 -0.34
N LYS A 25 10.34 6.72 0.76
CA LYS A 25 11.48 7.65 0.80
C LYS A 25 12.49 7.34 -0.30
N ALA A 26 12.93 6.10 -0.41
CA ALA A 26 13.91 5.68 -1.42
C ALA A 26 13.37 5.85 -2.85
N LEU A 27 12.09 5.52 -3.11
CA LEU A 27 11.44 5.74 -4.40
C LEU A 27 11.38 7.22 -4.78
N CYS A 28 11.01 8.10 -3.83
CA CYS A 28 10.98 9.54 -4.06
C CYS A 28 12.37 10.14 -4.26
N GLN A 29 13.38 9.63 -3.55
CA GLN A 29 14.78 10.04 -3.77
C GLN A 29 15.24 9.68 -5.18
N ALA A 30 14.95 8.47 -5.64
CA ALA A 30 15.29 8.04 -6.99
C ALA A 30 14.59 8.87 -8.09
N GLN A 31 13.31 9.22 -7.88
CA GLN A 31 12.58 10.11 -8.78
C GLN A 31 13.19 11.51 -8.86
N GLY A 32 13.74 12.03 -7.75
CA GLY A 32 14.30 13.38 -7.66
C GLY A 32 15.77 13.50 -8.05
N GLN A 33 16.52 12.40 -8.07
CA GLN A 33 17.97 12.41 -8.19
C GLN A 33 18.53 11.22 -8.98
N GLY A 34 19.75 11.37 -9.48
CA GLY A 34 20.50 10.27 -10.08
C GLY A 34 20.03 9.87 -11.48
N ARG A 35 20.29 8.60 -11.84
CA ARG A 35 20.01 8.04 -13.19
C ARG A 35 18.51 7.96 -13.48
N LEU A 36 17.67 7.78 -12.45
CA LEU A 36 16.22 7.59 -12.58
C LEU A 36 15.47 8.92 -12.54
N LYS A 37 16.18 10.04 -12.43
CA LYS A 37 15.57 11.36 -12.46
C LYS A 37 14.79 11.52 -13.76
N ASP A 38 13.51 11.85 -13.62
CA ASP A 38 12.63 12.09 -14.74
C ASP A 38 12.25 10.86 -15.59
N GLU A 39 12.65 9.64 -15.21
CA GLU A 39 12.21 8.41 -15.91
C GLU A 39 10.75 8.06 -15.62
N PHE A 40 10.27 8.36 -14.41
CA PHE A 40 8.91 8.04 -13.99
C PHE A 40 8.27 9.15 -13.15
N GLU A 41 6.95 9.10 -13.03
CA GLU A 41 6.16 9.98 -12.19
C GLU A 41 5.09 9.21 -11.42
N PHE A 42 4.81 9.63 -10.20
CA PHE A 42 3.72 9.06 -9.42
C PHE A 42 2.40 9.70 -9.82
N VAL A 43 1.48 8.89 -10.35
CA VAL A 43 0.14 9.35 -10.77
C VAL A 43 -0.95 9.02 -9.77
N SER A 44 -0.74 7.98 -8.94
CA SER A 44 -1.66 7.64 -7.85
C SER A 44 -0.96 6.89 -6.72
N ILE A 45 -1.51 6.98 -5.51
CA ILE A 45 -1.03 6.30 -4.32
C ILE A 45 -2.25 5.77 -3.58
N SER A 46 -2.27 4.48 -3.27
CA SER A 46 -3.30 3.89 -2.42
C SER A 46 -2.70 3.35 -1.13
N GLY A 47 -3.53 3.25 -0.09
CA GLY A 47 -3.07 2.68 1.17
C GLY A 47 -4.22 2.25 2.06
N THR A 48 -3.88 1.36 3.01
CA THR A 48 -4.76 0.87 4.05
C THR A 48 -4.03 0.89 5.38
N SER A 49 -4.72 1.26 6.47
CA SER A 49 -4.15 1.28 7.83
C SER A 49 -2.88 2.13 7.91
N GLY A 50 -1.78 1.63 8.47
CA GLY A 50 -0.50 2.35 8.46
C GLY A 50 0.01 2.69 7.05
N GLY A 51 -0.35 1.90 6.01
CA GLY A 51 -0.11 2.23 4.61
C GLY A 51 -0.89 3.47 4.15
N ALA A 52 -2.13 3.65 4.64
CA ALA A 52 -2.93 4.86 4.40
C ALA A 52 -2.29 6.11 5.02
N VAL A 53 -1.70 5.96 6.21
CA VAL A 53 -0.95 7.05 6.86
C VAL A 53 0.23 7.48 6.00
N CYS A 54 1.07 6.53 5.56
CA CYS A 54 2.21 6.82 4.69
C CYS A 54 1.76 7.47 3.37
N ALA A 55 0.72 6.91 2.73
CA ALA A 55 0.17 7.42 1.48
C ALA A 55 -0.36 8.86 1.62
N THR A 56 -1.10 9.16 2.69
CA THR A 56 -1.68 10.48 2.92
C THR A 56 -0.62 11.53 3.20
N LEU A 57 0.37 11.22 4.05
CA LEU A 57 1.47 12.13 4.36
C LEU A 57 2.29 12.48 3.11
N LEU A 58 2.61 11.47 2.31
CA LEU A 58 3.33 11.66 1.07
C LEU A 58 2.50 12.46 0.05
N TRP A 59 1.23 12.11 -0.13
CA TRP A 59 0.29 12.82 -1.00
C TRP A 59 0.18 14.31 -0.63
N TYR A 60 -0.01 14.60 0.66
CA TYR A 60 -0.10 15.98 1.13
C TYR A 60 1.16 16.79 0.81
N SER A 61 2.34 16.18 1.01
CA SER A 61 3.62 16.81 0.63
C SER A 61 3.74 17.07 -0.87
N PHE A 62 3.24 16.17 -1.72
CA PHE A 62 3.16 16.40 -3.16
C PHE A 62 2.24 17.57 -3.52
N MET A 63 1.04 17.62 -2.91
CA MET A 63 0.08 18.72 -3.13
C MET A 63 0.64 20.07 -2.70
N LYS A 64 1.40 20.12 -1.63
CA LYS A 64 2.10 21.32 -1.12
C LYS A 64 3.36 21.67 -1.92
N GLY A 65 3.83 20.79 -2.80
CA GLY A 65 5.10 21.01 -3.52
C GLY A 65 6.34 20.99 -2.62
N GLU A 66 6.28 20.31 -1.47
CA GLU A 66 7.38 20.23 -0.51
C GLU A 66 8.62 19.55 -1.09
N ARG A 67 9.79 19.96 -0.61
CA ARG A 67 11.06 19.35 -0.98
C ARG A 67 11.96 19.23 0.26
N PRO A 68 12.43 18.02 0.61
CA PRO A 68 12.08 16.74 0.00
C PRO A 68 10.67 16.27 0.39
N VAL A 69 9.92 15.68 -0.56
CA VAL A 69 8.50 15.28 -0.37
C VAL A 69 8.28 14.22 0.72
N TRP A 70 9.29 13.44 1.06
CA TRP A 70 9.23 12.39 2.10
C TRP A 70 9.48 12.90 3.52
N GLN A 71 9.95 14.14 3.71
CA GLN A 71 10.42 14.60 5.02
C GLN A 71 9.30 14.61 6.06
N ARG A 72 8.11 15.07 5.68
CA ARG A 72 6.93 15.10 6.56
C ARG A 72 6.58 13.70 7.08
N MET A 73 6.58 12.71 6.20
CA MET A 73 6.30 11.31 6.53
C MET A 73 7.35 10.75 7.49
N MET A 74 8.63 11.06 7.27
CA MET A 74 9.69 10.62 8.17
C MET A 74 9.57 11.26 9.56
N ASN A 75 9.28 12.58 9.62
CA ASN A 75 9.06 13.29 10.87
C ASN A 75 7.86 12.72 11.66
N PHE A 76 6.79 12.35 10.95
CA PHE A 76 5.64 11.68 11.57
C PHE A 76 6.06 10.36 12.24
N TRP A 77 6.81 9.50 11.53
CA TRP A 77 7.23 8.22 12.08
C TRP A 77 8.19 8.39 13.26
N GLU A 78 9.11 9.33 13.21
CA GLU A 78 9.99 9.67 14.32
C GLU A 78 9.17 10.12 15.54
N GLU A 79 8.21 11.01 15.35
CA GLU A 79 7.37 11.52 16.43
C GLU A 79 6.39 10.48 16.98
N ASN A 80 5.96 9.53 16.16
CA ASN A 80 5.12 8.40 16.55
C ASN A 80 5.86 7.37 17.41
N THR A 81 7.19 7.36 17.45
CA THR A 81 7.96 6.44 18.28
C THR A 81 7.80 6.74 19.76
N ALA A 82 7.94 5.71 20.61
CA ALA A 82 8.09 5.88 22.04
C ALA A 82 9.41 6.62 22.34
N GLN A 83 9.35 7.66 23.15
CA GLN A 83 10.50 8.49 23.52
C GLN A 83 10.62 8.59 25.04
N GLY A 84 11.84 8.59 25.53
CA GLY A 84 12.09 8.61 26.96
C GLY A 84 11.69 7.33 27.69
N PRO A 85 12.06 7.19 28.96
CA PRO A 85 11.95 5.92 29.68
C PRO A 85 10.49 5.51 29.94
N VAL A 86 9.57 6.46 30.14
CA VAL A 86 8.18 6.17 30.47
C VAL A 86 7.42 5.63 29.25
N GLU A 87 7.51 6.32 28.10
CA GLU A 87 6.86 5.85 26.87
C GLU A 87 7.41 4.50 26.41
N HIS A 88 8.74 4.27 26.55
CA HIS A 88 9.35 2.97 26.29
C HIS A 88 8.81 1.86 27.23
N ALA A 89 8.61 2.17 28.51
CA ALA A 89 8.03 1.22 29.47
C ALA A 89 6.59 0.89 29.12
N ILE A 90 5.77 1.89 28.77
CA ILE A 90 4.38 1.71 28.32
C ILE A 90 4.33 0.86 27.04
N ASN A 91 5.13 1.22 26.03
CA ASN A 91 5.19 0.47 24.78
C ASN A 91 5.56 -1.00 25.01
N ARG A 92 6.60 -1.26 25.81
CA ARG A 92 7.01 -2.62 26.18
C ARG A 92 5.91 -3.35 26.90
N PHE A 93 5.23 -2.72 27.87
CA PHE A 93 4.13 -3.32 28.60
C PHE A 93 2.99 -3.75 27.65
N ILE A 94 2.61 -2.89 26.69
CA ILE A 94 1.58 -3.21 25.70
C ILE A 94 2.00 -4.42 24.85
N VAL A 95 3.21 -4.38 24.28
CA VAL A 95 3.75 -5.44 23.41
C VAL A 95 3.82 -6.78 24.15
N GLU A 96 4.37 -6.80 25.36
CA GLU A 96 4.49 -8.04 26.16
C GLU A 96 3.12 -8.55 26.63
N SER A 97 2.16 -7.66 26.94
CA SER A 97 0.80 -8.07 27.30
C SER A 97 0.12 -8.78 26.15
N VAL A 98 0.21 -8.26 24.93
CA VAL A 98 -0.36 -8.91 23.74
C VAL A 98 0.37 -10.23 23.44
N ARG A 99 1.68 -10.29 23.61
CA ARG A 99 2.46 -11.55 23.47
C ARG A 99 2.02 -12.62 24.46
N MET A 100 1.81 -12.25 25.72
CA MET A 100 1.31 -13.20 26.73
C MET A 100 -0.09 -13.72 26.40
N VAL A 101 -0.98 -12.86 25.88
CA VAL A 101 -2.31 -13.27 25.42
C VAL A 101 -2.19 -14.22 24.21
N ASN A 102 -1.43 -13.84 23.19
CA ASN A 102 -1.28 -14.65 21.97
C ASN A 102 -0.59 -15.99 22.22
N SER A 103 0.31 -16.06 23.19
CA SER A 103 0.95 -17.32 23.60
C SER A 103 0.06 -18.22 24.48
N GLY A 104 -1.12 -17.74 24.89
CA GLY A 104 -2.03 -18.44 25.77
C GLY A 104 -1.63 -18.43 27.25
N MET A 105 -0.62 -17.63 27.64
CA MET A 105 -0.18 -17.48 29.03
C MET A 105 -1.12 -16.59 29.85
N MET A 106 -1.87 -15.72 29.19
CA MET A 106 -2.89 -14.88 29.82
C MET A 106 -4.24 -15.06 29.14
N PRO A 107 -5.36 -15.01 29.88
CA PRO A 107 -6.69 -15.04 29.30
C PRO A 107 -6.95 -13.77 28.49
N THR A 108 -7.69 -13.89 27.38
CA THR A 108 -8.14 -12.75 26.58
C THR A 108 -9.26 -12.04 27.33
N LEU A 109 -9.03 -10.81 27.77
CA LEU A 109 -10.08 -9.90 28.22
C LEU A 109 -10.66 -9.21 26.99
N GLN A 110 -11.84 -9.65 26.53
CA GLN A 110 -12.53 -9.05 25.42
C GLN A 110 -13.29 -7.80 25.88
N LEU A 111 -12.54 -6.72 26.14
CA LEU A 111 -13.15 -5.41 26.38
C LEU A 111 -13.33 -4.66 25.06
N SER A 112 -14.53 -4.15 24.84
CA SER A 112 -14.76 -3.29 23.68
C SER A 112 -13.90 -2.02 23.79
N PRO A 113 -13.23 -1.59 22.70
CA PRO A 113 -12.53 -0.30 22.68
C PRO A 113 -13.46 0.90 23.01
N SER A 114 -14.75 0.76 22.78
CA SER A 114 -15.76 1.77 23.12
C SER A 114 -16.24 1.68 24.58
N SER A 115 -15.77 0.70 25.36
CA SER A 115 -16.20 0.60 26.76
C SER A 115 -15.56 1.70 27.60
N PRO A 116 -16.31 2.30 28.55
CA PRO A 116 -15.75 3.32 29.45
C PRO A 116 -14.53 2.83 30.23
N VAL A 117 -14.51 1.54 30.58
CA VAL A 117 -13.38 0.94 31.31
C VAL A 117 -12.10 0.94 30.48
N MET A 118 -12.20 0.52 29.19
CA MET A 118 -11.04 0.52 28.30
C MET A 118 -10.56 1.95 28.03
N GLN A 119 -11.49 2.88 27.80
CA GLN A 119 -11.16 4.29 27.57
C GLN A 119 -10.46 4.90 28.77
N SER A 120 -11.01 4.73 29.99
CA SER A 120 -10.38 5.23 31.20
C SER A 120 -9.01 4.60 31.47
N MET A 121 -8.84 3.32 31.15
CA MET A 121 -7.54 2.65 31.30
C MET A 121 -6.52 3.26 30.32
N MET A 122 -6.90 3.47 29.07
CA MET A 122 -6.01 4.07 28.07
C MET A 122 -5.67 5.53 28.43
N GLU A 123 -6.64 6.33 28.84
CA GLU A 123 -6.43 7.69 29.33
C GLU A 123 -5.47 7.72 30.51
N PHE A 124 -5.64 6.83 31.47
CA PHE A 124 -4.74 6.73 32.63
C PHE A 124 -3.31 6.36 32.21
N MET A 125 -3.16 5.37 31.33
CA MET A 125 -1.83 4.93 30.84
C MET A 125 -1.11 6.01 30.03
N THR A 126 -1.85 6.81 29.29
CA THR A 126 -1.28 7.86 28.41
C THR A 126 -1.30 9.25 29.05
N ALA A 127 -1.84 9.40 30.26
CA ALA A 127 -1.90 10.67 30.96
C ALA A 127 -0.51 11.33 31.12
N GLY A 128 -0.39 12.57 30.70
CA GLY A 128 0.85 13.32 30.78
C GLY A 128 1.93 12.91 29.75
N GLN A 129 1.62 11.99 28.82
CA GLN A 129 2.53 11.64 27.75
C GLN A 129 2.44 12.64 26.60
N ARG A 130 3.48 12.66 25.73
CA ARG A 130 3.50 13.51 24.55
C ARG A 130 2.30 13.20 23.65
N MET A 131 1.77 14.23 23.00
CA MET A 131 0.71 14.11 22.01
C MET A 131 1.05 13.08 20.92
N GLY A 132 2.28 13.10 20.38
CA GLY A 132 2.74 12.13 19.39
C GLY A 132 2.73 10.67 19.84
N PHE A 133 2.66 10.41 21.16
CA PHE A 133 2.54 9.07 21.72
C PHE A 133 1.10 8.75 22.15
N SER A 134 0.35 9.71 22.66
CA SER A 134 -0.96 9.51 23.31
C SER A 134 -2.15 9.80 22.41
N ASP A 135 -2.00 10.66 21.40
CA ASP A 135 -3.09 11.14 20.55
C ASP A 135 -2.77 10.97 19.05
N PHE A 136 -3.25 9.88 18.49
CA PHE A 136 -3.02 9.57 17.07
C PHE A 136 -3.71 10.58 16.13
N ARG A 137 -4.92 11.06 16.49
CA ARG A 137 -5.61 12.11 15.72
C ARG A 137 -4.80 13.41 15.75
N GLY A 138 -4.44 13.89 16.92
CA GLY A 138 -3.63 15.10 17.06
C GLY A 138 -2.29 15.02 16.35
N LEU A 139 -1.65 13.84 16.34
CA LEU A 139 -0.41 13.62 15.59
C LEU A 139 -0.64 13.74 14.07
N LEU A 140 -1.72 13.20 13.53
CA LEU A 140 -2.07 13.36 12.12
C LEU A 140 -2.34 14.85 11.78
N GLU A 141 -3.15 15.52 12.59
CA GLU A 141 -3.52 16.94 12.41
C GLU A 141 -2.33 17.88 12.57
N LYS A 142 -1.32 17.50 13.36
CA LYS A 142 -0.05 18.23 13.46
C LYS A 142 0.75 18.19 12.16
N HIS A 143 0.73 17.05 11.48
CA HIS A 143 1.49 16.85 10.24
C HIS A 143 0.69 17.17 8.97
N ILE A 144 -0.62 17.20 9.02
CA ILE A 144 -1.51 17.43 7.88
C ILE A 144 -2.56 18.47 8.26
N ASP A 145 -2.62 19.57 7.54
CA ASP A 145 -3.69 20.56 7.69
C ASP A 145 -4.92 20.11 6.90
N PHE A 146 -5.81 19.38 7.57
CA PHE A 146 -7.05 18.91 6.96
C PHE A 146 -8.05 20.03 6.66
N ALA A 147 -7.97 21.18 7.33
CA ALA A 147 -8.77 22.35 6.98
C ALA A 147 -8.30 22.95 5.65
N GLU A 148 -7.00 22.97 5.40
CA GLU A 148 -6.45 23.35 4.11
C GLU A 148 -6.92 22.39 3.00
N ILE A 149 -6.86 21.06 3.23
CA ILE A 149 -7.36 20.06 2.27
C ILE A 149 -8.85 20.26 2.00
N ALA A 150 -9.65 20.55 3.03
CA ALA A 150 -11.07 20.84 2.85
C ALA A 150 -11.30 22.08 1.97
N SER A 151 -10.43 23.10 2.07
CA SER A 151 -10.50 24.30 1.22
C SER A 151 -10.16 24.02 -0.25
N TRP A 152 -9.37 22.97 -0.52
CA TRP A 152 -9.06 22.57 -1.90
C TRP A 152 -10.23 21.84 -2.57
N GLY A 153 -11.10 21.17 -1.78
CA GLY A 153 -12.11 20.27 -2.29
C GLY A 153 -11.51 19.02 -2.97
N PRO A 154 -12.27 18.36 -3.85
CA PRO A 154 -11.76 17.23 -4.64
C PRO A 154 -10.54 17.61 -5.48
N GLN A 155 -9.49 16.76 -5.47
CA GLN A 155 -8.22 17.04 -6.14
C GLN A 155 -8.01 16.12 -7.35
N PRO A 156 -8.19 16.61 -8.58
CA PRO A 156 -7.92 15.84 -9.78
C PRO A 156 -6.44 15.78 -10.17
N LYS A 157 -5.58 16.58 -9.51
CA LYS A 157 -4.13 16.59 -9.81
C LYS A 157 -3.43 15.35 -9.28
N PRO A 158 -2.49 14.75 -10.05
CA PRO A 158 -1.68 13.64 -9.57
C PRO A 158 -0.68 14.07 -8.48
N PRO A 159 -0.30 13.15 -7.61
CA PRO A 159 -0.86 11.81 -7.50
C PRO A 159 -2.27 11.81 -6.89
N VAL A 160 -3.13 10.90 -7.35
CA VAL A 160 -4.45 10.66 -6.75
C VAL A 160 -4.29 9.79 -5.50
N LEU A 161 -4.91 10.19 -4.39
CA LEU A 161 -4.89 9.41 -3.15
C LEU A 161 -6.15 8.54 -3.02
N MET A 162 -5.96 7.29 -2.58
CA MET A 162 -7.06 6.35 -2.27
C MET A 162 -6.82 5.66 -0.93
N LEU A 163 -7.82 5.67 -0.07
CA LEU A 163 -7.76 5.03 1.25
C LEU A 163 -8.85 3.97 1.35
N GLY A 164 -8.45 2.74 1.75
CA GLY A 164 -9.37 1.64 1.97
C GLY A 164 -9.95 1.64 3.38
N ALA A 165 -11.25 1.37 3.53
CA ALA A 165 -11.94 1.17 4.79
C ALA A 165 -13.12 0.19 4.61
N ALA A 166 -13.60 -0.41 5.70
CA ALA A 166 -14.79 -1.26 5.69
C ALA A 166 -15.97 -0.56 6.35
N ASN A 167 -17.08 -0.39 5.65
CA ASN A 167 -18.31 0.13 6.25
C ASN A 167 -18.93 -0.96 7.12
N VAL A 168 -19.01 -0.71 8.42
CA VAL A 168 -19.45 -1.70 9.42
C VAL A 168 -20.93 -2.04 9.30
N THR A 169 -21.74 -1.07 8.90
CA THR A 169 -23.20 -1.20 8.89
C THR A 169 -23.71 -1.83 7.60
N SER A 170 -23.12 -1.50 6.46
CA SER A 170 -23.55 -2.01 5.16
C SER A 170 -22.70 -3.19 4.66
N GLY A 171 -21.52 -3.43 5.23
CA GLY A 171 -20.54 -4.39 4.71
C GLY A 171 -19.84 -3.94 3.43
N ALA A 172 -20.03 -2.70 2.99
CA ALA A 172 -19.42 -2.21 1.76
C ALA A 172 -17.91 -1.99 1.92
N LEU A 173 -17.17 -2.33 0.84
CA LEU A 173 -15.75 -2.06 0.72
C LEU A 173 -15.56 -0.59 0.33
N ALA A 174 -15.37 0.28 1.31
CA ALA A 174 -15.30 1.71 1.11
C ALA A 174 -13.92 2.16 0.63
N LYS A 175 -13.90 3.13 -0.29
CA LYS A 175 -12.69 3.80 -0.75
C LYS A 175 -12.93 5.31 -0.71
N PHE A 176 -12.05 6.02 -0.01
CA PHE A 176 -12.03 7.48 -0.01
C PHE A 176 -11.02 7.95 -1.05
N VAL A 177 -11.49 8.65 -2.07
CA VAL A 177 -10.69 8.99 -3.25
C VAL A 177 -10.58 10.51 -3.37
N SER A 178 -9.36 11.03 -3.44
CA SER A 178 -9.09 12.48 -3.45
C SER A 178 -9.68 13.21 -4.65
N THR A 179 -9.96 12.52 -5.76
CA THR A 179 -10.64 13.12 -6.93
C THR A 179 -12.14 13.28 -6.74
N GLN A 180 -12.73 12.55 -5.79
CA GLN A 180 -14.18 12.51 -5.57
C GLN A 180 -14.61 13.37 -4.39
N GLU A 181 -13.74 13.47 -3.38
CA GLU A 181 -14.00 14.23 -2.15
C GLU A 181 -12.71 14.77 -1.53
N ALA A 182 -12.83 15.82 -0.72
CA ALA A 182 -11.73 16.29 0.11
C ALA A 182 -11.39 15.24 1.18
N ILE A 183 -10.12 14.85 1.24
CA ILE A 183 -9.66 13.89 2.26
C ILE A 183 -9.70 14.54 3.64
N ARG A 184 -10.33 13.85 4.59
CA ARG A 184 -10.49 14.29 5.99
C ARG A 184 -9.69 13.39 6.93
N VAL A 185 -9.42 13.88 8.13
CA VAL A 185 -8.74 13.06 9.15
C VAL A 185 -9.54 11.80 9.47
N GLU A 186 -10.90 11.87 9.45
CA GLU A 186 -11.77 10.71 9.67
C GLU A 186 -11.53 9.60 8.63
N HIS A 187 -11.20 9.92 7.38
CA HIS A 187 -10.91 8.91 6.35
C HIS A 187 -9.64 8.11 6.70
N VAL A 188 -8.59 8.80 7.19
CA VAL A 188 -7.35 8.15 7.63
C VAL A 188 -7.60 7.32 8.89
N LEU A 189 -8.31 7.88 9.86
CA LEU A 189 -8.67 7.19 11.11
C LEU A 189 -9.54 5.95 10.84
N ALA A 190 -10.53 6.06 9.94
CA ALA A 190 -11.37 4.94 9.52
C ALA A 190 -10.53 3.80 8.92
N SER A 191 -9.59 4.16 8.04
CA SER A 191 -8.65 3.20 7.46
C SER A 191 -7.75 2.50 8.49
N CYS A 192 -7.56 3.10 9.68
CA CYS A 192 -6.72 2.60 10.77
C CYS A 192 -7.52 2.00 11.95
N ALA A 193 -8.85 1.98 11.88
CA ALA A 193 -9.71 1.59 13.01
C ALA A 193 -9.82 0.07 13.14
N VAL A 194 -8.76 -0.59 13.61
CA VAL A 194 -8.77 -2.03 13.90
C VAL A 194 -9.73 -2.33 15.05
N PRO A 195 -10.75 -3.20 14.87
CA PRO A 195 -11.89 -3.35 15.79
C PRO A 195 -11.55 -3.65 17.25
N ASN A 196 -10.49 -4.41 17.49
CA ASN A 196 -10.09 -4.80 18.86
C ASN A 196 -9.20 -3.75 19.54
N ILE A 197 -8.79 -2.72 18.81
CA ILE A 197 -7.85 -1.69 19.30
C ILE A 197 -8.52 -0.33 19.32
N PHE A 198 -9.31 -0.01 18.29
CA PHE A 198 -9.96 1.29 18.12
C PHE A 198 -11.47 1.15 17.94
N PRO A 199 -12.27 2.11 18.42
CA PRO A 199 -13.69 2.17 18.11
C PRO A 199 -13.89 2.42 16.61
N ALA A 200 -15.07 2.06 16.09
CA ALA A 200 -15.46 2.41 14.72
C ALA A 200 -15.48 3.95 14.55
N VAL A 201 -15.01 4.42 13.40
CA VAL A 201 -14.99 5.85 13.08
C VAL A 201 -16.29 6.23 12.38
N GLN A 202 -17.01 7.18 12.96
CA GLN A 202 -18.26 7.70 12.41
C GLN A 202 -17.97 8.73 11.31
N ILE A 203 -18.55 8.53 10.12
CA ILE A 203 -18.50 9.49 9.01
C ILE A 203 -19.91 9.65 8.45
N GLY A 204 -20.56 10.78 8.77
CA GLY A 204 -21.96 10.99 8.43
C GLY A 204 -22.88 9.98 9.15
N ALA A 205 -23.67 9.24 8.40
CA ALA A 205 -24.57 8.21 8.94
C ALA A 205 -23.91 6.83 9.10
N ASP A 206 -22.72 6.65 8.52
CA ASP A 206 -22.02 5.37 8.45
C ASP A 206 -20.88 5.27 9.48
N ALA A 207 -20.55 4.05 9.86
CA ALA A 207 -19.42 3.74 10.74
C ALA A 207 -18.43 2.83 10.01
N TYR A 208 -17.12 3.04 10.24
CA TYR A 208 -16.07 2.39 9.50
C TYR A 208 -15.03 1.73 10.40
N TRP A 209 -14.55 0.58 9.97
CA TRP A 209 -13.37 -0.10 10.48
C TRP A 209 -12.23 -0.09 9.46
N ASP A 210 -11.07 -0.55 9.92
CA ASP A 210 -9.85 -0.69 9.14
C ASP A 210 -10.09 -1.40 7.79
N GLY A 211 -9.42 -0.90 6.78
CA GLY A 211 -9.48 -1.49 5.44
C GLY A 211 -8.88 -2.89 5.32
N LEU A 212 -8.30 -3.44 6.40
CA LEU A 212 -7.91 -4.85 6.48
C LEU A 212 -9.07 -5.79 6.12
N PHE A 213 -10.30 -5.38 6.44
CA PHE A 213 -11.54 -6.13 6.13
C PHE A 213 -12.15 -5.76 4.77
N SER A 214 -11.48 -4.93 3.99
CA SER A 214 -11.90 -4.55 2.64
C SER A 214 -10.76 -4.77 1.65
N ASP A 215 -10.11 -3.69 1.19
CA ASP A 215 -8.98 -3.73 0.27
C ASP A 215 -7.69 -3.33 1.00
N ASN A 216 -6.74 -4.24 1.05
CA ASN A 216 -5.48 -4.02 1.77
C ASN A 216 -4.24 -4.23 0.88
N PRO A 217 -3.83 -3.23 0.08
CA PRO A 217 -4.48 -1.93 -0.20
C PRO A 217 -5.47 -1.98 -1.36
N PRO A 218 -6.21 -0.87 -1.68
CA PRO A 218 -6.93 -0.73 -2.95
C PRO A 218 -5.96 -0.76 -4.14
N VAL A 219 -6.00 -1.78 -4.97
CA VAL A 219 -5.16 -1.93 -6.18
C VAL A 219 -6.00 -1.76 -7.44
N GLU A 220 -7.16 -2.40 -7.48
CA GLU A 220 -8.04 -2.39 -8.64
C GLU A 220 -8.54 -0.97 -8.99
N GLU A 221 -8.78 -0.13 -8.00
CA GLU A 221 -9.22 1.25 -8.22
C GLU A 221 -8.14 2.14 -8.85
N LEU A 222 -6.86 1.77 -8.73
CA LEU A 222 -5.75 2.53 -9.32
C LEU A 222 -5.75 2.57 -10.84
N ILE A 223 -6.46 1.63 -11.48
CA ILE A 223 -6.57 1.53 -12.94
C ILE A 223 -7.95 1.92 -13.46
N ARG A 224 -8.87 2.32 -12.57
CA ARG A 224 -10.23 2.70 -12.98
C ARG A 224 -10.30 4.18 -13.36
N PRO A 225 -10.66 4.52 -14.64
CA PRO A 225 -10.76 5.92 -15.09
C PRO A 225 -11.64 6.80 -14.21
N ARG A 226 -12.73 6.24 -13.67
CA ARG A 226 -13.65 6.97 -12.77
C ARG A 226 -12.99 7.43 -11.45
N SER A 227 -11.94 6.71 -11.02
CA SER A 227 -11.23 6.99 -9.77
C SER A 227 -10.01 7.86 -9.98
N VAL A 228 -9.17 7.54 -10.97
CA VAL A 228 -7.92 8.27 -11.22
C VAL A 228 -8.02 9.33 -12.33
N GLY A 229 -9.02 9.25 -13.20
CA GLY A 229 -9.08 9.99 -14.47
C GLY A 229 -8.26 9.29 -15.56
N GLU A 230 -8.74 9.37 -16.82
CA GLU A 230 -8.09 8.68 -17.96
C GLU A 230 -6.61 9.07 -18.15
N ALA A 231 -6.28 10.33 -17.91
CA ALA A 231 -4.91 10.84 -18.06
C ALA A 231 -3.93 10.25 -17.01
N HIS A 232 -4.43 9.69 -15.92
CA HIS A 232 -3.63 9.21 -14.79
C HIS A 232 -3.70 7.70 -14.61
N ILE A 233 -4.19 6.97 -15.60
CA ILE A 233 -4.07 5.50 -15.61
C ILE A 233 -2.58 5.15 -15.62
N PRO A 234 -2.09 4.33 -14.66
CA PRO A 234 -0.68 4.02 -14.55
C PRO A 234 -0.20 3.06 -15.65
N ASP A 235 1.06 3.19 -16.02
CA ASP A 235 1.76 2.22 -16.87
C ASP A 235 2.28 1.05 -16.02
N GLU A 236 2.62 1.30 -14.74
CA GLU A 236 3.08 0.30 -13.79
C GLU A 236 2.41 0.52 -12.42
N ILE A 237 2.14 -0.59 -11.71
CA ILE A 237 1.72 -0.56 -10.30
C ILE A 237 2.83 -1.18 -9.48
N TRP A 238 3.32 -0.45 -8.47
CA TRP A 238 4.31 -0.96 -7.52
C TRP A 238 3.64 -1.21 -6.19
N LEU A 239 3.70 -2.46 -5.71
CA LEU A 239 3.10 -2.86 -4.45
C LEU A 239 4.16 -2.87 -3.35
N ILE A 240 3.94 -2.10 -2.28
CA ILE A 240 4.73 -2.21 -1.05
C ILE A 240 3.97 -3.14 -0.11
N LYS A 241 4.51 -4.34 0.09
CA LYS A 241 3.85 -5.43 0.77
C LYS A 241 4.47 -5.68 2.14
N ILE A 242 3.61 -5.77 3.15
CA ILE A 242 4.00 -5.96 4.55
C ILE A 242 3.81 -7.40 5.00
N ASN A 243 2.66 -8.00 4.65
CA ASN A 243 2.34 -9.35 5.13
C ASN A 243 3.01 -10.41 4.25
N PRO A 244 3.78 -11.35 4.84
CA PRO A 244 4.41 -12.44 4.11
C PRO A 244 3.41 -13.31 3.34
N THR A 245 3.74 -13.71 2.11
CA THR A 245 2.93 -14.65 1.34
C THR A 245 3.15 -16.08 1.81
N ALA A 246 4.41 -16.48 1.92
CA ALA A 246 4.81 -17.84 2.28
C ALA A 246 5.20 -17.95 3.76
N SER A 247 5.14 -19.15 4.30
CA SER A 247 5.72 -19.51 5.58
C SER A 247 6.65 -20.71 5.37
N ARG A 248 7.82 -20.68 5.99
CA ARG A 248 8.81 -21.77 5.89
C ARG A 248 8.36 -23.06 6.58
N ARG A 249 7.44 -22.95 7.52
CA ARG A 249 6.94 -24.09 8.31
C ARG A 249 5.47 -23.94 8.66
N VAL A 250 4.83 -25.05 8.97
CA VAL A 250 3.48 -25.03 9.51
C VAL A 250 3.55 -24.53 10.95
N PRO A 251 2.79 -23.48 11.32
CA PRO A 251 2.75 -22.97 12.68
C PRO A 251 2.05 -23.96 13.61
N VAL A 252 2.64 -24.21 14.78
CA VAL A 252 2.09 -25.15 15.79
C VAL A 252 1.89 -24.50 17.15
N LYS A 253 2.65 -23.47 17.48
CA LYS A 253 2.50 -22.72 18.73
C LYS A 253 1.38 -21.67 18.60
N PRO A 254 0.64 -21.37 19.70
CA PRO A 254 -0.45 -20.39 19.65
C PRO A 254 -0.06 -19.05 19.00
N GLY A 255 1.06 -18.43 19.39
CA GLY A 255 1.56 -17.19 18.80
C GLY A 255 1.84 -17.31 17.30
N GLU A 256 2.52 -18.39 16.86
CA GLU A 256 2.81 -18.64 15.44
C GLU A 256 1.51 -18.79 14.61
N ILE A 257 0.47 -19.40 15.21
CA ILE A 257 -0.85 -19.55 14.57
C ILE A 257 -1.53 -18.18 14.42
N VAL A 258 -1.48 -17.34 15.46
CA VAL A 258 -2.03 -15.98 15.44
C VAL A 258 -1.32 -15.15 14.36
N ASP A 259 0.01 -15.18 14.32
CA ASP A 259 0.81 -14.49 13.31
C ASP A 259 0.43 -14.93 11.90
N ARG A 260 0.42 -16.24 11.66
CA ARG A 260 0.13 -16.75 10.32
C ARG A 260 -1.29 -16.43 9.87
N ARG A 261 -2.26 -16.56 10.77
CA ARG A 261 -3.65 -16.18 10.49
C ARG A 261 -3.75 -14.71 10.10
N ASN A 262 -3.12 -13.83 10.86
CA ASN A 262 -3.11 -12.39 10.55
C ASN A 262 -2.44 -12.06 9.20
N GLN A 263 -1.35 -12.74 8.86
CA GLN A 263 -0.69 -12.62 7.55
C GLN A 263 -1.61 -13.05 6.41
N LEU A 264 -2.32 -14.17 6.56
CA LEU A 264 -3.26 -14.67 5.57
C LEU A 264 -4.45 -13.70 5.42
N GLU A 265 -5.07 -13.29 6.53
CA GLU A 265 -6.17 -12.32 6.55
C GLU A 265 -5.76 -11.01 5.85
N GLY A 266 -4.56 -10.50 6.11
CA GLY A 266 -4.03 -9.30 5.50
C GLY A 266 -3.75 -9.38 3.99
N ASN A 267 -3.69 -10.61 3.44
CA ASN A 267 -3.40 -10.84 2.02
C ASN A 267 -4.64 -11.26 1.19
N ILE A 268 -5.75 -11.67 1.83
CA ILE A 268 -6.92 -12.23 1.11
C ILE A 268 -7.42 -11.26 0.05
N SER A 269 -7.78 -10.05 0.43
CA SER A 269 -8.35 -9.06 -0.50
C SER A 269 -7.35 -8.64 -1.58
N LEU A 270 -6.06 -8.55 -1.22
CA LEU A 270 -5.01 -8.22 -2.16
C LEU A 270 -4.92 -9.28 -3.27
N PHE A 271 -4.82 -10.55 -2.92
CA PHE A 271 -4.71 -11.62 -3.92
C PHE A 271 -5.98 -11.79 -4.76
N GLN A 272 -7.16 -11.51 -4.18
CA GLN A 272 -8.40 -11.48 -4.95
C GLN A 272 -8.38 -10.37 -6.01
N GLN A 273 -7.93 -9.16 -5.65
CA GLN A 273 -7.80 -8.05 -6.60
C GLN A 273 -6.77 -8.37 -7.69
N LEU A 274 -5.59 -8.90 -7.32
CA LEU A 274 -4.55 -9.27 -8.28
C LEU A 274 -5.04 -10.34 -9.26
N GLY A 275 -5.67 -11.40 -8.76
CA GLY A 275 -6.25 -12.45 -9.60
C GLY A 275 -7.37 -11.95 -10.52
N HIS A 276 -8.19 -11.00 -10.06
CA HIS A 276 -9.20 -10.38 -10.90
C HIS A 276 -8.58 -9.54 -12.04
N LEU A 277 -7.52 -8.78 -11.73
CA LEU A 277 -6.82 -7.99 -12.74
C LEU A 277 -6.13 -8.89 -13.79
N GLU A 278 -5.49 -9.98 -13.35
CA GLU A 278 -4.90 -10.98 -14.24
C GLU A 278 -5.96 -11.58 -15.16
N PHE A 279 -7.06 -12.05 -14.61
CA PHE A 279 -8.16 -12.64 -15.37
C PHE A 279 -8.76 -11.66 -16.39
N MET A 280 -9.03 -10.41 -16.01
CA MET A 280 -9.53 -9.38 -16.92
C MET A 280 -8.54 -9.09 -18.07
N ASN A 281 -7.26 -9.07 -17.76
CA ASN A 281 -6.23 -8.86 -18.76
C ASN A 281 -6.15 -10.05 -19.74
N ASP A 282 -6.25 -11.28 -19.26
CA ASP A 282 -6.33 -12.49 -20.10
C ASP A 282 -7.51 -12.46 -21.04
N LEU A 283 -8.69 -12.05 -20.56
CA LEU A 283 -9.88 -11.91 -21.40
C LEU A 283 -9.69 -10.87 -22.50
N ILE A 284 -9.06 -9.75 -22.20
CA ILE A 284 -8.78 -8.70 -23.20
C ILE A 284 -7.75 -9.18 -24.24
N LEU A 285 -6.69 -9.86 -23.80
CA LEU A 285 -5.66 -10.40 -24.69
C LEU A 285 -6.17 -11.53 -25.58
N ALA A 286 -7.16 -12.27 -25.11
CA ALA A 286 -7.81 -13.34 -25.86
C ALA A 286 -8.93 -12.85 -26.80
N ASP A 287 -9.11 -11.52 -26.97
CA ASP A 287 -10.23 -10.92 -27.73
C ASP A 287 -11.61 -11.46 -27.29
N ALA A 288 -11.76 -11.77 -25.99
CA ALA A 288 -12.99 -12.33 -25.45
C ALA A 288 -14.19 -11.36 -25.50
N PHE A 289 -13.92 -10.06 -25.64
CA PHE A 289 -14.95 -9.02 -25.73
C PHE A 289 -15.17 -8.58 -27.18
N ARG A 290 -16.43 -8.57 -27.60
CA ARG A 290 -16.78 -8.03 -28.92
C ARG A 290 -16.51 -6.53 -29.00
N PRO A 291 -16.08 -6.00 -30.15
CA PRO A 291 -15.82 -4.57 -30.32
C PRO A 291 -17.01 -3.68 -29.94
N GLU A 292 -18.24 -4.14 -30.22
CA GLU A 292 -19.45 -3.41 -29.86
C GLU A 292 -19.64 -3.31 -28.34
N PHE A 293 -19.23 -4.34 -27.59
CA PHE A 293 -19.26 -4.30 -26.12
C PHE A 293 -18.27 -3.30 -25.59
N LEU A 294 -17.03 -3.32 -26.05
CA LEU A 294 -15.98 -2.39 -25.62
C LEU A 294 -16.39 -0.95 -25.93
N SER A 295 -16.93 -0.70 -27.12
CA SER A 295 -17.43 0.63 -27.53
C SER A 295 -18.61 1.11 -26.69
N ARG A 296 -19.57 0.20 -26.40
CA ARG A 296 -20.75 0.52 -25.59
C ARG A 296 -20.41 0.95 -24.15
N PHE A 297 -19.36 0.38 -23.59
CA PHE A 297 -18.91 0.67 -22.22
C PHE A 297 -17.72 1.62 -22.18
N ASP A 298 -17.35 2.21 -23.32
CA ASP A 298 -16.23 3.16 -23.46
C ASP A 298 -14.90 2.62 -22.92
N ILE A 299 -14.66 1.32 -23.12
CA ILE A 299 -13.40 0.67 -22.74
C ILE A 299 -12.39 0.92 -23.85
N LYS A 300 -11.53 1.93 -23.67
CA LYS A 300 -10.63 2.43 -24.72
C LYS A 300 -9.30 1.70 -24.78
N ALA A 301 -8.90 1.04 -23.69
CA ALA A 301 -7.61 0.35 -23.62
C ALA A 301 -7.71 -0.89 -22.71
N PRO A 302 -6.96 -1.95 -23.02
CA PRO A 302 -6.82 -3.06 -22.10
C PRO A 302 -6.18 -2.58 -20.80
N VAL A 303 -6.64 -3.14 -19.68
CA VAL A 303 -5.95 -2.99 -18.41
C VAL A 303 -4.56 -3.58 -18.58
N ARG A 304 -3.54 -2.73 -18.60
CA ARG A 304 -2.17 -3.19 -18.68
C ARG A 304 -1.68 -3.42 -17.26
N ILE A 305 -1.62 -4.68 -16.85
CA ILE A 305 -0.81 -5.06 -15.71
C ILE A 305 0.61 -5.21 -16.24
N PRO A 306 1.57 -4.45 -15.77
CA PRO A 306 2.93 -4.54 -16.27
C PRO A 306 3.46 -5.94 -16.02
N LYS A 307 4.15 -6.49 -17.03
CA LYS A 307 4.92 -7.71 -16.83
C LYS A 307 5.92 -7.45 -15.71
N SER A 308 5.97 -8.36 -14.74
CA SER A 308 7.04 -8.32 -13.76
C SER A 308 8.39 -8.40 -14.48
N PHE A 309 9.32 -7.56 -14.08
CA PHE A 309 10.71 -7.71 -14.50
C PHE A 309 11.39 -8.96 -13.91
N HIS A 310 10.78 -9.62 -12.94
CA HIS A 310 11.08 -10.97 -12.46
C HIS A 310 10.32 -12.06 -13.22
N SER A 311 9.87 -11.82 -14.44
CA SER A 311 8.95 -12.69 -15.14
C SER A 311 9.49 -14.12 -15.28
N ASP A 312 8.82 -15.01 -14.60
CA ASP A 312 8.64 -16.39 -15.03
C ASP A 312 7.79 -16.34 -16.31
N ALA A 313 8.26 -17.02 -17.38
CA ALA A 313 7.53 -17.06 -18.65
C ALA A 313 6.09 -17.58 -18.49
N ASP A 314 5.86 -18.39 -17.46
CA ASP A 314 4.57 -18.98 -17.14
C ASP A 314 3.64 -18.03 -16.32
N LYS A 315 4.16 -16.88 -15.83
CA LYS A 315 3.39 -15.88 -15.07
C LYS A 315 3.67 -14.46 -15.57
N PRO A 316 3.23 -14.14 -16.81
CA PRO A 316 3.56 -12.86 -17.43
C PRO A 316 2.91 -11.64 -16.75
N TYR A 317 1.84 -11.85 -15.96
CA TYR A 317 1.07 -10.79 -15.31
C TYR A 317 1.29 -10.81 -13.80
N HIS A 318 2.37 -10.23 -13.36
CA HIS A 318 2.68 -10.13 -11.94
C HIS A 318 2.97 -8.68 -11.57
N ILE A 319 2.20 -8.15 -10.61
CA ILE A 319 2.49 -6.81 -10.08
C ILE A 319 3.78 -6.90 -9.25
N PRO A 320 4.81 -6.11 -9.58
CA PRO A 320 6.07 -6.15 -8.87
C PRO A 320 5.91 -5.66 -7.44
N CYS A 321 6.51 -6.39 -6.50
CA CYS A 321 6.40 -6.13 -5.08
C CYS A 321 7.73 -5.65 -4.48
N ILE A 322 7.65 -4.64 -3.61
CA ILE A 322 8.71 -4.28 -2.68
C ILE A 322 8.35 -4.96 -1.36
N GLU A 323 9.06 -6.04 -1.02
CA GLU A 323 8.79 -6.86 0.15
C GLU A 323 9.95 -6.83 1.13
N MET A 324 9.65 -7.10 2.39
CA MET A 324 10.70 -7.35 3.39
C MET A 324 11.47 -8.61 3.01
N PRO A 325 12.79 -8.66 3.16
CA PRO A 325 13.56 -9.89 3.02
C PRO A 325 13.01 -10.99 3.95
N VAL A 326 13.00 -12.25 3.49
CA VAL A 326 12.42 -13.37 4.24
C VAL A 326 13.07 -13.54 5.61
N GLU A 327 14.37 -13.32 5.69
CA GLU A 327 15.14 -13.36 6.95
C GLU A 327 14.66 -12.30 7.95
N PHE A 328 14.21 -11.15 7.46
CA PHE A 328 13.67 -10.09 8.29
C PHE A 328 12.22 -10.37 8.68
N GLN A 329 11.43 -10.93 7.76
CA GLN A 329 10.05 -11.35 8.04
C GLN A 329 9.97 -12.38 9.17
N ASP A 330 10.93 -13.32 9.23
CA ASP A 330 11.00 -14.36 10.26
C ASP A 330 11.28 -13.80 11.67
N LEU A 331 11.76 -12.55 11.77
CA LEU A 331 12.01 -11.85 13.05
C LEU A 331 10.81 -11.04 13.53
N LEU A 332 9.80 -10.85 12.67
CA LEU A 332 8.61 -10.07 13.00
C LEU A 332 7.50 -11.00 13.50
N ASP A 333 6.79 -10.54 14.51
CA ASP A 333 5.61 -11.16 15.06
C ASP A 333 4.39 -10.23 14.94
N TYR A 334 3.22 -10.72 15.32
CA TYR A 334 1.99 -9.91 15.34
C TYR A 334 2.17 -8.68 16.24
N GLU A 335 2.85 -8.85 17.37
CA GLU A 335 3.12 -7.78 18.35
C GLU A 335 4.00 -6.67 17.77
N GLY A 336 4.85 -6.98 16.80
CA GLY A 336 5.62 -5.99 16.05
C GLY A 336 4.76 -4.96 15.30
N LYS A 337 3.48 -5.28 15.02
CA LYS A 337 2.52 -4.34 14.41
C LYS A 337 2.07 -3.23 15.36
N ILE A 338 2.21 -3.44 16.66
CA ILE A 338 1.88 -2.44 17.69
C ILE A 338 3.12 -1.88 18.39
N ASP A 339 4.31 -2.43 18.09
CA ASP A 339 5.56 -1.98 18.68
C ASP A 339 6.03 -0.65 18.08
N ARG A 340 5.96 0.41 18.87
CA ARG A 340 6.41 1.77 18.54
C ARG A 340 7.80 2.09 19.10
N GLY A 341 8.59 1.07 19.45
CA GLY A 341 9.97 1.23 19.86
C GLY A 341 10.83 1.87 18.78
N SER A 342 11.66 2.86 19.13
CA SER A 342 12.47 3.61 18.17
C SER A 342 13.43 2.71 17.38
N GLU A 343 13.97 1.67 18.02
CA GLU A 343 14.84 0.69 17.36
C GLU A 343 14.08 -0.11 16.31
N ASN A 344 12.85 -0.56 16.63
CA ASN A 344 11.97 -1.29 15.69
C ASN A 344 11.64 -0.42 14.48
N ILE A 345 11.15 0.80 14.70
CA ILE A 345 10.80 1.73 13.63
C ILE A 345 12.01 2.07 12.75
N SER A 346 13.16 2.32 13.34
CA SER A 346 14.39 2.63 12.59
C SER A 346 14.86 1.45 11.73
N LYS A 347 14.81 0.22 12.27
CA LYS A 347 15.16 -1.00 11.52
C LYS A 347 14.22 -1.21 10.33
N LEU A 348 12.90 -1.12 10.56
CA LEU A 348 11.88 -1.25 9.52
C LEU A 348 12.08 -0.22 8.40
N THR A 349 12.29 1.03 8.76
CA THR A 349 12.56 2.12 7.79
C THR A 349 13.81 1.82 6.95
N ALA A 350 14.92 1.43 7.59
CA ALA A 350 16.15 1.11 6.89
C ALA A 350 16.00 -0.10 5.94
N GLU A 351 15.26 -1.13 6.35
CA GLU A 351 14.97 -2.29 5.48
C GLU A 351 14.07 -1.90 4.30
N GLY A 352 13.10 -1.00 4.49
CA GLY A 352 12.29 -0.45 3.41
C GLY A 352 13.12 0.31 2.37
N GLU A 353 14.05 1.14 2.82
CA GLU A 353 14.98 1.85 1.92
C GLU A 353 15.83 0.87 1.10
N LYS A 354 16.37 -0.17 1.74
CA LYS A 354 17.17 -1.20 1.07
C LYS A 354 16.34 -2.00 0.05
N ALA A 355 15.15 -2.46 0.44
CA ALA A 355 14.27 -3.22 -0.44
C ALA A 355 13.88 -2.41 -1.69
N ALA A 356 13.51 -1.15 -1.54
CA ALA A 356 13.21 -0.27 -2.66
C ALA A 356 14.43 -0.02 -3.56
N ALA A 357 15.63 0.11 -2.98
CA ALA A 357 16.85 0.26 -3.76
C ALA A 357 17.20 -1.01 -4.58
N VAL A 358 16.94 -2.21 -4.03
CA VAL A 358 17.05 -3.48 -4.78
C VAL A 358 16.06 -3.50 -5.92
N PHE A 359 14.79 -3.26 -5.63
CA PHE A 359 13.70 -3.21 -6.60
C PHE A 359 14.00 -2.28 -7.79
N LEU A 360 14.47 -1.06 -7.52
CA LEU A 360 14.78 -0.08 -8.57
C LEU A 360 15.95 -0.53 -9.45
N ARG A 361 16.96 -1.20 -8.88
CA ARG A 361 18.08 -1.76 -9.67
C ARG A 361 17.61 -2.88 -10.60
N GLU A 362 16.78 -3.78 -10.10
CA GLU A 362 16.22 -4.90 -10.87
C GLU A 362 15.33 -4.39 -11.99
N ARG A 363 14.47 -3.41 -11.70
CA ARG A 363 13.64 -2.75 -12.71
C ARG A 363 14.50 -2.10 -13.81
N ALA A 364 15.52 -1.34 -13.42
CA ALA A 364 16.41 -0.68 -14.38
C ALA A 364 17.13 -1.69 -15.28
N ALA A 365 17.57 -2.82 -14.73
CA ALA A 365 18.19 -3.89 -15.50
C ALA A 365 17.22 -4.54 -16.50
N ALA A 366 15.97 -4.80 -16.07
CA ALA A 366 14.95 -5.38 -16.92
C ALA A 366 14.51 -4.44 -18.05
N VAL A 367 14.33 -3.15 -17.77
CA VAL A 367 14.02 -2.14 -18.81
C VAL A 367 15.15 -2.03 -19.82
N ALA A 368 16.41 -2.03 -19.37
CA ALA A 368 17.56 -2.01 -20.28
C ALA A 368 17.65 -3.26 -21.16
N ALA A 369 17.33 -4.45 -20.61
CA ALA A 369 17.31 -5.69 -21.37
C ALA A 369 16.19 -5.71 -22.43
N SER A 370 15.02 -5.19 -22.11
CA SER A 370 13.89 -5.11 -23.04
C SER A 370 14.19 -4.17 -24.22
N SER A 371 14.80 -3.02 -23.98
CA SER A 371 15.17 -2.07 -25.03
C SER A 371 16.23 -2.63 -25.98
N LEU A 372 17.19 -3.42 -25.48
CA LEU A 372 18.19 -4.09 -26.33
C LEU A 372 17.57 -5.16 -27.25
N ASN A 373 16.57 -5.90 -26.74
CA ASN A 373 15.86 -6.89 -27.54
C ASN A 373 14.99 -6.25 -28.64
N GLU A 374 14.34 -5.13 -28.35
CA GLU A 374 13.57 -4.37 -29.35
C GLU A 374 14.47 -3.82 -30.44
N ASP A 375 15.64 -3.26 -30.12
CA ASP A 375 16.61 -2.76 -31.10
C ASP A 375 17.16 -3.90 -31.96
N GLN A 376 17.43 -5.10 -31.41
CA GLN A 376 17.87 -6.25 -32.18
C GLN A 376 16.79 -6.76 -33.13
N THR A 377 15.54 -6.80 -32.69
CA THR A 377 14.38 -7.22 -33.49
C THR A 377 14.12 -6.20 -34.61
N ALA A 378 14.15 -4.92 -34.31
CA ALA A 378 14.03 -3.85 -35.31
C ALA A 378 15.21 -3.84 -36.32
N GLY A 379 16.42 -4.14 -35.85
CA GLY A 379 17.61 -4.31 -36.73
C GLY A 379 17.49 -5.49 -37.68
N GLN A 380 16.95 -6.63 -37.20
CA GLN A 380 16.71 -7.81 -38.03
C GLN A 380 15.56 -7.63 -39.03
N ALA A 381 14.48 -6.92 -38.62
CA ALA A 381 13.37 -6.56 -39.53
C ALA A 381 13.85 -5.63 -40.66
N LYS A 382 14.67 -4.62 -40.35
CA LYS A 382 15.27 -3.73 -41.36
C LYS A 382 16.22 -4.47 -42.31
N SER A 383 16.94 -5.48 -41.84
CA SER A 383 17.84 -6.28 -42.68
C SER A 383 17.08 -7.25 -43.61
N ARG A 384 15.82 -7.57 -43.31
CA ARG A 384 14.95 -8.42 -44.13
C ARG A 384 14.01 -7.64 -45.07
N GLY A 385 14.00 -6.31 -45.03
CA GLY A 385 13.14 -5.50 -45.89
C GLY A 385 11.64 -5.61 -45.57
N GLU A 386 11.30 -6.18 -44.41
CA GLU A 386 9.92 -6.32 -43.97
C GLU A 386 9.49 -5.06 -43.17
N VAL A 387 8.42 -4.44 -43.63
CA VAL A 387 7.74 -3.39 -42.86
C VAL A 387 7.15 -4.07 -41.61
N PRO A 388 7.39 -3.60 -40.39
CA PRO A 388 6.79 -4.22 -39.22
C PRO A 388 5.29 -4.00 -39.25
N ASP A 389 4.55 -5.03 -39.62
CA ASP A 389 3.14 -5.14 -39.30
C ASP A 389 3.01 -5.21 -37.77
N GLY A 390 2.01 -4.50 -37.27
CA GLY A 390 1.78 -4.41 -35.82
C GLY A 390 1.80 -5.75 -35.11
N LEU A 391 2.24 -5.74 -33.84
CA LEU A 391 2.47 -6.86 -32.94
C LEU A 391 1.66 -8.13 -33.30
N PRO A 392 2.32 -9.30 -33.47
CA PRO A 392 1.61 -10.51 -33.81
C PRO A 392 0.66 -10.91 -32.69
N LEU A 393 -0.63 -10.82 -32.95
CA LEU A 393 -1.65 -11.52 -32.21
C LEU A 393 -1.36 -13.02 -32.32
N ALA A 394 -1.06 -13.67 -31.21
CA ALA A 394 -0.93 -15.11 -31.15
C ALA A 394 -2.25 -15.73 -31.59
N ARG A 395 -2.30 -16.25 -32.81
CA ARG A 395 -3.44 -17.04 -33.28
C ARG A 395 -3.42 -18.39 -32.56
N TRP A 396 -4.46 -18.67 -31.82
CA TRP A 396 -4.76 -20.02 -31.36
C TRP A 396 -4.89 -20.92 -32.59
N LYS A 397 -4.09 -21.99 -32.65
CA LYS A 397 -4.32 -23.08 -33.58
C LYS A 397 -5.36 -23.98 -32.94
N ASP A 398 -6.49 -24.18 -33.66
CA ASP A 398 -7.47 -25.20 -33.33
C ASP A 398 -6.76 -26.57 -33.23
N PRO A 399 -6.97 -27.33 -32.15
CA PRO A 399 -6.57 -28.72 -32.12
C PRO A 399 -7.60 -29.51 -32.92
N SER A 400 -7.23 -29.92 -34.13
CA SER A 400 -7.94 -30.94 -34.86
C SER A 400 -7.64 -32.32 -34.30
#